data_90d35849bdcd22449b82a9fddcb930b0
#
_entry.id   90d35849bdcd22449b82a9fddcb930b0
#
_cell.length_a   1.000
_cell.length_b   1.000
_cell.length_c   1.000
_cell.angle_alpha   90.00
_cell.angle_beta   90.00
_cell.angle_gamma   90.00
#
_symmetry.space_group_name_H-M   'P 1'
#
loop_
_entity.id
_entity.type
_entity.pdbx_description
1 polymer ?
#
loop_
_entity_poly.entity_id
_entity_poly.type
_entity_poly.pdbx_seq_one_letter_code
_entity_poly.pdbx_strand_id
1 'polypeptide(L)'
;NPRLVLHYTLPGNSFVRWKSDISNASPSLGDLSAVEQIVDSLQIRRGNPNLKAYLRYHTELTYEWQKGIFYSNLWGAYDYQPNAIMDEKYQDGDKIVQTWDNQKDWQKLSGRLTLRVGPIKDMLQFSFTGGVNHYMSHGNTYSHTYTNWYCNAEASFNYKQFSLYWQMNTNWNNFWGETLSGGENIQVLV
;
A
#
# COMPACT_ATOMS: atom_id res chain seq x y z
N ASN A 1 -3.46 -16.22 14.09
CA ASN A 1 -3.40 -14.78 13.77
C ASN A 1 -4.51 -14.07 14.55
N PRO A 2 -4.20 -13.45 15.70
CA PRO A 2 -5.18 -12.69 16.45
C PRO A 2 -5.66 -11.47 15.65
N ARG A 3 -6.96 -11.21 15.73
CA ARG A 3 -7.61 -10.07 15.09
C ARG A 3 -8.66 -9.48 16.01
N LEU A 4 -8.64 -8.16 16.18
CA LEU A 4 -9.63 -7.39 16.91
C LEU A 4 -10.34 -6.46 15.94
N VAL A 5 -11.66 -6.38 16.02
CA VAL A 5 -12.48 -5.43 15.27
C VAL A 5 -13.47 -4.79 16.24
N LEU A 6 -13.41 -3.48 16.34
CA LEU A 6 -14.39 -2.68 17.07
C LEU A 6 -15.16 -1.83 16.05
N HIS A 7 -16.47 -1.85 16.16
CA HIS A 7 -17.36 -1.04 15.33
C HIS A 7 -18.32 -0.26 16.24
N TYR A 8 -18.37 1.04 16.01
CA TYR A 8 -19.24 1.92 16.77
C TYR A 8 -20.05 2.82 15.82
N THR A 9 -21.38 2.67 15.88
CA THR A 9 -22.31 3.48 15.10
C THR A 9 -22.57 4.79 15.83
N LEU A 10 -22.37 5.89 15.12
CA LEU A 10 -22.59 7.25 15.60
C LEU A 10 -23.94 7.78 15.10
N PRO A 11 -24.53 8.81 15.75
CA PRO A 11 -25.69 9.51 15.20
C PRO A 11 -25.42 10.10 13.81
N GLY A 12 -26.46 10.21 12.96
CA GLY A 12 -26.36 10.87 11.66
C GLY A 12 -25.78 10.02 10.54
N ASN A 13 -26.06 8.71 10.54
CA ASN A 13 -25.60 7.75 9.53
C ASN A 13 -24.08 7.73 9.38
N SER A 14 -23.41 7.65 10.51
CA SER A 14 -21.94 7.54 10.54
C SER A 14 -21.47 6.41 11.46
N PHE A 15 -20.29 5.92 11.21
CA PHE A 15 -19.64 4.95 12.08
C PHE A 15 -18.13 5.12 12.14
N VAL A 16 -17.56 4.62 13.22
CA VAL A 16 -16.12 4.42 13.38
C VAL A 16 -15.84 2.93 13.48
N ARG A 17 -14.87 2.47 12.74
CA ARG A 17 -14.38 1.09 12.82
C ARG A 17 -12.88 1.08 13.03
N TRP A 18 -12.46 0.43 14.09
CA TRP A 18 -11.07 0.12 14.34
C TRP A 18 -10.82 -1.36 14.13
N LYS A 19 -9.77 -1.69 13.41
CA LYS A 19 -9.32 -3.06 13.19
C LYS A 19 -7.83 -3.14 13.48
N SER A 20 -7.42 -4.20 14.18
CA SER A 20 -6.02 -4.52 14.40
C SER A 20 -5.81 -6.02 14.27
N ASP A 21 -4.73 -6.41 13.59
CA ASP A 21 -4.37 -7.81 13.43
C ASP A 21 -2.84 -8.01 13.47
N ILE A 22 -2.47 -9.21 13.88
CA ILE A 22 -1.09 -9.67 13.89
C ILE A 22 -1.04 -10.94 13.04
N SER A 23 -0.12 -10.96 12.08
CA SER A 23 0.10 -12.12 11.23
C SER A 23 1.57 -12.51 11.20
N ASN A 24 1.83 -13.76 10.86
CA ASN A 24 3.18 -14.28 10.66
C ASN A 24 3.51 -14.30 9.16
N ALA A 25 4.73 -13.92 8.80
CA ALA A 25 5.26 -14.04 7.46
C ALA A 25 6.51 -14.92 7.49
N SER A 26 6.53 -15.91 6.62
CA SER A 26 7.66 -16.82 6.46
C SER A 26 8.41 -16.49 5.15
N PRO A 27 9.72 -16.73 5.10
CA PRO A 27 10.47 -16.60 3.86
C PRO A 27 9.94 -17.55 2.79
N SER A 28 10.02 -17.15 1.53
CA SER A 28 9.72 -18.04 0.41
C SER A 28 10.85 -19.01 0.15
N LEU A 29 10.58 -20.12 -0.56
CA LEU A 29 11.62 -21.05 -0.95
C LEU A 29 12.69 -20.41 -1.85
N GLY A 30 12.29 -19.43 -2.67
CA GLY A 30 13.20 -18.65 -3.50
C GLY A 30 14.15 -17.78 -2.68
N ASP A 31 13.64 -17.16 -1.60
CA ASP A 31 14.45 -16.32 -0.71
C ASP A 31 15.46 -17.14 0.09
N LEU A 32 15.14 -18.42 0.37
CA LEU A 32 16.03 -19.36 1.10
C LEU A 32 17.07 -20.05 0.19
N SER A 33 16.89 -20.02 -1.13
CA SER A 33 17.77 -20.74 -2.05
C SER A 33 19.14 -20.09 -2.14
N ALA A 34 20.18 -20.80 -1.70
CA ALA A 34 21.56 -20.35 -1.83
C ALA A 34 22.13 -20.43 -3.26
N VAL A 35 21.31 -20.88 -4.23
CA VAL A 35 21.73 -20.99 -5.64
C VAL A 35 21.85 -19.60 -6.24
N GLU A 36 23.01 -19.30 -6.81
CA GLU A 36 23.27 -18.06 -7.52
C GLU A 36 22.53 -18.03 -8.86
N GLN A 37 21.81 -16.97 -9.09
CA GLN A 37 21.15 -16.67 -10.36
C GLN A 37 21.87 -15.49 -11.01
N ILE A 38 22.42 -15.70 -12.18
CA ILE A 38 23.04 -14.65 -12.97
C ILE A 38 21.93 -13.82 -13.61
N VAL A 39 21.81 -12.55 -13.21
CA VAL A 39 20.87 -11.60 -13.78
C VAL A 39 21.47 -10.97 -15.05
N ASP A 40 22.73 -10.54 -14.95
CA ASP A 40 23.55 -10.06 -16.04
C ASP A 40 25.05 -10.23 -15.73
N SER A 41 25.94 -9.67 -16.56
CA SER A 41 27.39 -9.79 -16.40
C SER A 41 27.93 -9.16 -15.10
N LEU A 42 27.20 -8.22 -14.51
CA LEU A 42 27.61 -7.44 -13.32
C LEU A 42 26.70 -7.69 -12.11
N GLN A 43 25.57 -8.39 -12.29
CA GLN A 43 24.61 -8.59 -11.22
C GLN A 43 24.24 -10.06 -11.04
N ILE A 44 24.33 -10.50 -9.80
CA ILE A 44 23.87 -11.83 -9.37
C ILE A 44 22.81 -11.70 -8.26
N ARG A 45 21.91 -12.66 -8.21
CA ARG A 45 20.91 -12.79 -7.15
C ARG A 45 21.15 -14.08 -6.39
N ARG A 46 21.14 -14.01 -5.08
CA ARG A 46 21.34 -15.17 -4.21
C ARG A 46 20.42 -15.07 -3.01
N GLY A 47 19.67 -16.13 -2.70
CA GLY A 47 18.87 -16.20 -1.48
C GLY A 47 19.71 -16.42 -0.24
N ASN A 48 19.08 -16.29 0.93
CA ASN A 48 19.71 -16.45 2.23
C ASN A 48 19.02 -17.57 3.02
N PRO A 49 19.67 -18.73 3.22
CA PRO A 49 19.07 -19.86 3.95
C PRO A 49 18.89 -19.59 5.46
N ASN A 50 19.47 -18.52 5.99
CA ASN A 50 19.38 -18.15 7.41
C ASN A 50 18.16 -17.26 7.73
N LEU A 51 17.33 -16.94 6.76
CA LEU A 51 16.14 -16.10 6.97
C LEU A 51 15.18 -16.72 7.98
N LYS A 52 14.64 -15.85 8.84
CA LYS A 52 13.69 -16.23 9.89
C LYS A 52 12.33 -15.62 9.59
N ALA A 53 11.28 -16.34 9.98
CA ALA A 53 9.93 -15.79 9.98
C ALA A 53 9.82 -14.54 10.88
N TYR A 54 8.96 -13.61 10.53
CA TYR A 54 8.74 -12.37 11.27
C TYR A 54 7.24 -12.07 11.45
N LEU A 55 6.92 -11.16 12.35
CA LEU A 55 5.56 -10.75 12.62
C LEU A 55 5.21 -9.47 11.83
N ARG A 56 3.95 -9.40 11.40
CA ARG A 56 3.34 -8.21 10.81
C ARG A 56 2.25 -7.72 11.73
N TYR A 57 2.36 -6.47 12.13
CA TYR A 57 1.35 -5.75 12.91
C TYR A 57 0.64 -4.79 11.98
N HIS A 58 -0.67 -4.89 11.91
CA HIS A 58 -1.51 -3.99 11.12
C HIS A 58 -2.59 -3.39 12.00
N THR A 59 -2.79 -2.08 11.91
CA THR A 59 -3.92 -1.40 12.55
C THR A 59 -4.53 -0.38 11.60
N GLU A 60 -5.85 -0.31 11.55
CA GLU A 60 -6.57 0.63 10.71
C GLU A 60 -7.74 1.26 11.46
N LEU A 61 -8.01 2.52 11.17
CA LEU A 61 -9.15 3.29 11.63
C LEU A 61 -9.92 3.80 10.42
N THR A 62 -11.23 3.57 10.42
CA THR A 62 -12.15 4.06 9.38
C THR A 62 -13.22 4.91 10.05
N TYR A 63 -13.44 6.11 9.52
CA TYR A 63 -14.63 6.90 9.79
C TYR A 63 -15.45 7.04 8.51
N GLU A 64 -16.72 6.71 8.59
CA GLU A 64 -17.64 6.81 7.46
C GLU A 64 -18.85 7.65 7.83
N TRP A 65 -19.27 8.52 6.93
CA TRP A 65 -20.43 9.36 7.08
C TRP A 65 -21.17 9.46 5.75
N GLN A 66 -22.50 9.35 5.86
CA GLN A 66 -23.39 9.49 4.71
C GLN A 66 -24.61 10.34 5.08
N LYS A 67 -24.89 11.36 4.28
CA LYS A 67 -26.08 12.19 4.43
C LYS A 67 -26.62 12.63 3.07
N GLY A 68 -27.83 12.13 2.73
CA GLY A 68 -28.45 12.42 1.46
C GLY A 68 -27.57 12.02 0.26
N ILE A 69 -27.18 13.01 -0.52
CA ILE A 69 -26.35 12.82 -1.72
C ILE A 69 -24.85 12.77 -1.43
N PHE A 70 -24.43 13.00 -0.19
CA PHE A 70 -23.04 13.06 0.21
C PHE A 70 -22.60 11.81 0.93
N TYR A 71 -21.44 11.29 0.57
CA TYR A 71 -20.72 10.21 1.25
C TYR A 71 -19.27 10.62 1.48
N SER A 72 -18.75 10.32 2.66
CA SER A 72 -17.35 10.54 3.02
C SER A 72 -16.82 9.32 3.76
N ASN A 73 -15.63 8.88 3.40
CA ASN A 73 -14.88 7.84 4.10
C ASN A 73 -13.46 8.34 4.35
N LEU A 74 -13.08 8.47 5.60
CA LEU A 74 -11.72 8.74 6.05
C LEU A 74 -11.14 7.45 6.62
N TRP A 75 -10.00 7.05 6.08
CA TRP A 75 -9.29 5.84 6.49
C TRP A 75 -7.83 6.15 6.75
N GLY A 76 -7.31 5.61 7.85
CA GLY A 76 -5.90 5.64 8.19
C GLY A 76 -5.44 4.26 8.61
N ALA A 77 -4.21 3.89 8.27
CA ALA A 77 -3.61 2.62 8.66
C ALA A 77 -2.13 2.77 8.99
N TYR A 78 -1.67 1.91 9.88
CA TYR A 78 -0.27 1.77 10.23
C TYR A 78 0.13 0.29 10.19
N ASP A 79 1.17 0.01 9.42
CA ASP A 79 1.80 -1.29 9.29
C ASP A 79 3.19 -1.23 9.93
N TYR A 80 3.51 -2.21 10.78
CA TYR A 80 4.81 -2.37 11.41
C TYR A 80 5.30 -3.81 11.29
N GLN A 81 6.49 -4.00 10.75
CA GLN A 81 7.07 -5.30 10.48
C GLN A 81 8.51 -5.34 11.01
N PRO A 82 8.71 -5.71 12.29
CA PRO A 82 10.05 -5.91 12.84
C PRO A 82 10.70 -7.15 12.23
N ASN A 83 11.99 -7.12 12.03
CA ASN A 83 12.78 -8.17 11.39
C ASN A 83 12.24 -8.56 9.99
N ALA A 84 11.66 -7.59 9.26
CA ALA A 84 11.14 -7.82 7.91
C ALA A 84 12.21 -8.38 6.99
N ILE A 85 11.85 -9.35 6.16
CA ILE A 85 12.72 -9.82 5.10
C ILE A 85 12.69 -8.80 3.98
N MET A 86 13.79 -8.07 3.80
CA MET A 86 13.93 -7.04 2.77
C MET A 86 15.15 -7.31 1.91
N ASP A 87 15.12 -6.80 0.68
CA ASP A 87 16.26 -6.88 -0.24
C ASP A 87 17.43 -6.02 0.28
N GLU A 88 18.62 -6.52 0.04
CA GLU A 88 19.88 -5.86 0.32
C GLU A 88 20.80 -6.03 -0.89
N LYS A 89 21.52 -4.96 -1.24
CA LYS A 89 22.49 -4.98 -2.33
C LYS A 89 23.87 -4.64 -1.78
N TYR A 90 24.85 -5.45 -2.12
CA TYR A 90 26.23 -5.18 -1.79
C TYR A 90 27.16 -5.55 -2.94
N GLN A 91 28.36 -4.97 -2.94
CA GLN A 91 29.38 -5.26 -3.93
C GLN A 91 30.25 -6.43 -3.46
N ASP A 92 30.42 -7.42 -4.33
CA ASP A 92 31.32 -8.55 -4.13
C ASP A 92 32.26 -8.65 -5.35
N GLY A 93 33.48 -8.15 -5.20
CA GLY A 93 34.42 -7.96 -6.31
C GLY A 93 33.87 -6.99 -7.35
N ASP A 94 33.77 -7.43 -8.60
CA ASP A 94 33.24 -6.66 -9.72
C ASP A 94 31.72 -6.80 -9.91
N LYS A 95 31.05 -7.57 -9.03
CA LYS A 95 29.62 -7.86 -9.14
C LYS A 95 28.81 -7.20 -8.04
N ILE A 96 27.56 -6.83 -8.37
CA ILE A 96 26.54 -6.44 -7.41
C ILE A 96 25.75 -7.70 -7.06
N VAL A 97 25.74 -8.05 -5.78
CA VAL A 97 24.95 -9.15 -5.23
C VAL A 97 23.66 -8.60 -4.65
N GLN A 98 22.52 -9.06 -5.16
CA GLN A 98 21.22 -8.84 -4.56
C GLN A 98 20.86 -10.06 -3.71
N THR A 99 20.57 -9.83 -2.45
CA THR A 99 20.16 -10.87 -1.48
C THR A 99 19.00 -10.37 -0.63
N TRP A 100 18.52 -11.20 0.29
CA TRP A 100 17.52 -10.86 1.29
C TRP A 100 18.05 -11.12 2.68
N ASP A 101 17.73 -10.26 3.61
CA ASP A 101 18.06 -10.48 5.02
C ASP A 101 16.91 -10.02 5.93
N ASN A 102 16.90 -10.50 7.16
CA ASN A 102 16.04 -9.98 8.21
C ASN A 102 16.57 -8.61 8.65
N GLN A 103 15.96 -7.56 8.16
CA GLN A 103 16.33 -6.18 8.42
C GLN A 103 15.67 -5.67 9.71
N LYS A 104 16.05 -4.50 10.23
CA LYS A 104 15.55 -3.99 11.51
C LYS A 104 14.03 -3.88 11.53
N ASP A 105 13.46 -3.06 10.64
CA ASP A 105 12.02 -2.92 10.51
C ASP A 105 11.62 -2.26 9.20
N TRP A 106 10.38 -2.52 8.82
CA TRP A 106 9.68 -1.80 7.79
C TRP A 106 8.35 -1.28 8.34
N GLN A 107 8.05 -0.02 8.04
CA GLN A 107 6.85 0.65 8.52
C GLN A 107 6.16 1.37 7.37
N LYS A 108 4.83 1.47 7.46
CA LYS A 108 4.03 2.24 6.52
C LYS A 108 2.90 2.93 7.25
N LEU A 109 2.83 4.25 7.10
CA LEU A 109 1.68 5.05 7.50
C LEU A 109 0.88 5.42 6.26
N SER A 110 -0.41 5.13 6.26
CA SER A 110 -1.33 5.37 5.14
C SER A 110 -2.50 6.23 5.58
N GLY A 111 -2.89 7.18 4.73
CA GLY A 111 -4.11 7.96 4.91
C GLY A 111 -4.86 8.07 3.59
N ARG A 112 -6.20 7.98 3.64
CA ARG A 112 -7.06 8.08 2.45
C ARG A 112 -8.37 8.78 2.79
N LEU A 113 -8.77 9.69 1.94
CA LEU A 113 -10.08 10.32 1.95
C LEU A 113 -10.82 9.96 0.67
N THR A 114 -12.02 9.43 0.79
CA THR A 114 -12.94 9.20 -0.32
C THR A 114 -14.17 10.07 -0.13
N LEU A 115 -14.52 10.86 -1.14
CA LEU A 115 -15.72 11.69 -1.20
C LEU A 115 -16.57 11.27 -2.39
N ARG A 116 -17.88 11.14 -2.19
CA ARG A 116 -18.83 10.92 -3.28
C ARG A 116 -19.99 11.88 -3.15
N VAL A 117 -20.41 12.38 -4.29
CA VAL A 117 -21.57 13.29 -4.41
C VAL A 117 -22.41 12.83 -5.59
N GLY A 118 -23.68 12.57 -5.34
CA GLY A 118 -24.67 12.19 -6.36
C GLY A 118 -25.78 13.25 -6.46
N PRO A 119 -25.50 14.45 -7.06
CA PRO A 119 -26.47 15.56 -7.05
C PRO A 119 -27.78 15.23 -7.76
N ILE A 120 -27.75 14.30 -8.72
CA ILE A 120 -28.94 13.76 -9.35
C ILE A 120 -28.86 12.24 -9.31
N LYS A 121 -29.71 11.61 -8.50
CA LYS A 121 -29.72 10.16 -8.30
C LYS A 121 -29.74 9.44 -9.64
N ASP A 122 -28.87 8.43 -9.78
CA ASP A 122 -28.72 7.57 -10.95
C ASP A 122 -28.35 8.29 -12.27
N MET A 123 -28.30 9.63 -12.27
CA MET A 123 -27.99 10.41 -13.46
C MET A 123 -26.61 11.05 -13.40
N LEU A 124 -26.24 11.70 -12.30
CA LEU A 124 -24.96 12.40 -12.17
C LEU A 124 -24.31 12.03 -10.85
N GLN A 125 -23.08 11.52 -10.91
CA GLN A 125 -22.29 11.14 -9.75
C GLN A 125 -20.84 11.59 -9.92
N PHE A 126 -20.25 12.05 -8.82
CA PHE A 126 -18.83 12.38 -8.73
C PHE A 126 -18.21 11.57 -7.57
N SER A 127 -17.03 11.04 -7.80
CA SER A 127 -16.22 10.36 -6.80
C SER A 127 -14.81 10.93 -6.82
N PHE A 128 -14.27 11.20 -5.65
CA PHE A 128 -12.88 11.59 -5.47
C PHE A 128 -12.27 10.74 -4.36
N THR A 129 -11.10 10.18 -4.62
CA THR A 129 -10.29 9.49 -3.62
C THR A 129 -8.88 10.04 -3.68
N GLY A 130 -8.40 10.60 -2.58
CA GLY A 130 -7.02 11.03 -2.43
C GLY A 130 -6.38 10.36 -1.24
N GLY A 131 -5.09 10.09 -1.31
CA GLY A 131 -4.37 9.46 -0.22
C GLY A 131 -2.88 9.69 -0.25
N VAL A 132 -2.25 9.28 0.85
CA VAL A 132 -0.81 9.35 1.07
C VAL A 132 -0.33 8.06 1.71
N ASN A 133 0.81 7.59 1.25
CA ASN A 133 1.55 6.52 1.90
C ASN A 133 2.94 7.05 2.26
N HIS A 134 3.31 6.93 3.51
CA HIS A 134 4.64 7.24 4.00
C HIS A 134 5.32 5.95 4.44
N TYR A 135 6.40 5.61 3.79
CA TYR A 135 7.17 4.39 4.02
C TYR A 135 8.44 4.73 4.78
N MET A 136 8.80 3.90 5.73
CA MET A 136 10.06 3.94 6.48
C MET A 136 10.67 2.55 6.45
N SER A 137 11.85 2.43 5.89
CA SER A 137 12.58 1.17 5.72
C SER A 137 13.92 1.28 6.42
N HIS A 138 14.08 0.55 7.52
CA HIS A 138 15.30 0.55 8.32
C HIS A 138 15.99 -0.81 8.16
N GLY A 139 17.01 -0.82 7.32
CA GLY A 139 17.90 -1.94 7.15
C GLY A 139 18.98 -2.01 8.24
N ASN A 140 19.82 -3.03 8.16
CA ASN A 140 20.98 -3.17 9.03
C ASN A 140 22.05 -2.13 8.68
N THR A 141 22.14 -1.76 7.39
CA THR A 141 23.17 -0.87 6.82
C THR A 141 22.59 0.42 6.22
N TYR A 142 21.25 0.53 6.07
CA TYR A 142 20.59 1.65 5.43
C TYR A 142 19.35 2.13 6.21
N SER A 143 18.91 3.34 5.91
CA SER A 143 17.65 3.91 6.41
C SER A 143 17.08 4.83 5.35
N HIS A 144 15.91 4.48 4.82
CA HIS A 144 15.24 5.21 3.75
C HIS A 144 13.80 5.52 4.13
N THR A 145 13.34 6.68 3.69
CA THR A 145 11.95 7.09 3.78
C THR A 145 11.44 7.51 2.41
N TYR A 146 10.20 7.19 2.11
CA TYR A 146 9.56 7.56 0.86
C TYR A 146 8.10 7.93 1.10
N THR A 147 7.66 9.03 0.50
CA THR A 147 6.26 9.47 0.58
C THR A 147 5.66 9.52 -0.82
N ASN A 148 4.53 8.86 -0.98
CA ASN A 148 3.79 8.82 -2.23
C ASN A 148 2.37 9.35 -2.04
N TRP A 149 1.96 10.28 -2.90
CA TRP A 149 0.60 10.80 -2.99
C TRP A 149 -0.11 10.19 -4.19
N TYR A 150 -1.37 9.90 -4.04
CA TYR A 150 -2.18 9.40 -5.14
C TYR A 150 -3.58 10.01 -5.11
N CYS A 151 -4.18 10.14 -6.28
CA CYS A 151 -5.58 10.52 -6.37
C CYS A 151 -6.28 9.78 -7.52
N ASN A 152 -7.58 9.60 -7.34
CA ASN A 152 -8.52 9.10 -8.32
C ASN A 152 -9.73 10.04 -8.31
N ALA A 153 -10.14 10.47 -9.49
CA ALA A 153 -11.36 11.24 -9.67
C ALA A 153 -12.20 10.61 -10.77
N GLU A 154 -13.48 10.48 -10.52
CA GLU A 154 -14.45 9.86 -11.43
C GLU A 154 -15.67 10.76 -11.53
N ALA A 155 -16.23 10.85 -12.74
CA ALA A 155 -17.51 11.45 -13.01
C ALA A 155 -18.33 10.55 -13.91
N SER A 156 -19.59 10.30 -13.58
CA SER A 156 -20.50 9.54 -14.42
C SER A 156 -21.78 10.33 -14.65
N PHE A 157 -22.23 10.33 -15.89
CA PHE A 157 -23.49 10.93 -16.31
C PHE A 157 -24.28 9.92 -17.13
N ASN A 158 -25.51 9.66 -16.72
CA ASN A 158 -26.42 8.73 -17.37
C ASN A 158 -27.76 9.44 -17.64
N TYR A 159 -28.17 9.51 -18.87
CA TYR A 159 -29.46 10.06 -19.26
C TYR A 159 -30.10 9.25 -20.37
N LYS A 160 -31.23 8.59 -20.09
CA LYS A 160 -31.93 7.68 -21.01
C LYS A 160 -30.96 6.59 -21.55
N GLN A 161 -30.64 6.66 -22.84
CA GLN A 161 -29.75 5.71 -23.54
C GLN A 161 -28.31 6.23 -23.66
N PHE A 162 -28.04 7.43 -23.13
CA PHE A 162 -26.71 8.04 -23.17
C PHE A 162 -26.00 7.89 -21.83
N SER A 163 -24.76 7.39 -21.87
CA SER A 163 -23.88 7.30 -20.70
C SER A 163 -22.52 7.89 -21.03
N LEU A 164 -22.04 8.75 -20.16
CA LEU A 164 -20.69 9.31 -20.19
C LEU A 164 -19.99 8.95 -18.90
N TYR A 165 -18.78 8.43 -19.02
CA TYR A 165 -17.92 8.13 -17.88
C TYR A 165 -16.56 8.78 -18.10
N TRP A 166 -16.07 9.45 -17.08
CA TRP A 166 -14.73 10.03 -17.06
C TRP A 166 -14.00 9.57 -15.81
N GLN A 167 -12.73 9.22 -15.96
CA GLN A 167 -11.86 8.81 -14.87
C GLN A 167 -10.46 9.35 -15.04
N MET A 168 -9.88 9.80 -13.95
CA MET A 168 -8.48 10.19 -13.83
C MET A 168 -7.85 9.46 -12.65
N ASN A 169 -6.73 8.79 -12.88
CA ASN A 169 -5.97 8.08 -11.84
C ASN A 169 -4.52 8.53 -11.87
N THR A 170 -3.93 8.72 -10.70
CA THR A 170 -2.48 8.70 -10.53
C THR A 170 -2.09 7.34 -9.96
N ASN A 171 -1.08 6.70 -10.52
CA ASN A 171 -0.57 5.46 -9.97
C ASN A 171 0.21 5.75 -8.69
N TRP A 172 0.14 4.81 -7.76
CA TRP A 172 0.97 4.85 -6.58
C TRP A 172 2.21 3.98 -6.75
N ASN A 173 3.28 4.37 -6.10
CA ASN A 173 4.48 3.57 -5.98
C ASN A 173 4.48 2.85 -4.63
N ASN A 174 5.04 1.66 -4.61
CA ASN A 174 5.27 0.88 -3.40
C ASN A 174 6.78 0.87 -3.09
N PHE A 175 7.14 1.02 -1.83
CA PHE A 175 8.53 1.04 -1.38
C PHE A 175 8.77 -0.09 -0.37
N TRP A 176 9.77 -0.92 -0.66
CA TRP A 176 10.14 -2.06 0.16
C TRP A 176 11.65 -2.26 0.17
N GLY A 177 12.26 -2.29 1.37
CA GLY A 177 13.71 -2.35 1.48
C GLY A 177 14.36 -1.14 0.82
N GLU A 178 15.14 -1.38 -0.21
CA GLU A 178 15.77 -0.37 -1.07
C GLU A 178 15.09 -0.25 -2.44
N THR A 179 14.00 -0.96 -2.66
CA THR A 179 13.35 -1.07 -3.96
C THR A 179 12.06 -0.25 -4.03
N LEU A 180 12.01 0.66 -5.01
CA LEU A 180 10.80 1.36 -5.42
C LEU A 180 10.17 0.62 -6.60
N SER A 181 8.92 0.19 -6.45
CA SER A 181 8.17 -0.48 -7.50
C SER A 181 6.91 0.30 -7.84
N GLY A 182 6.57 0.33 -9.11
CA GLY A 182 5.44 1.09 -9.67
C GLY A 182 5.91 2.09 -10.71
N GLY A 183 5.00 2.82 -11.30
CA GLY A 183 5.25 3.86 -12.30
C GLY A 183 4.36 5.07 -12.05
N GLU A 184 4.89 6.24 -12.24
CA GLU A 184 4.10 7.47 -12.27
C GLU A 184 3.41 7.57 -13.64
N ASN A 185 2.18 7.07 -13.76
CA ASN A 185 1.36 7.26 -14.94
C ASN A 185 0.04 7.92 -14.55
N ILE A 186 -0.31 8.98 -15.25
CA ILE A 186 -1.64 9.59 -15.20
C ILE A 186 -2.44 8.97 -16.33
N GLN A 187 -3.53 8.30 -16.00
CA GLN A 187 -4.45 7.74 -16.99
C GLN A 187 -5.74 8.57 -16.96
N VAL A 188 -6.16 9.03 -18.13
CA VAL A 188 -7.44 9.71 -18.34
C VAL A 188 -8.24 8.90 -19.35
N LEU A 189 -9.41 8.43 -18.93
CA LEU A 189 -10.38 7.73 -19.78
C LEU A 189 -11.62 8.63 -19.93
N VAL A 190 -12.04 8.83 -21.17
CA VAL A 190 -13.25 9.57 -21.52
C VAL A 190 -14.20 8.69 -22.30
#